data_13d42322535c7ebc1b9ad0432f568b50
#
_entry.id   13d42322535c7ebc1b9ad0432f568b50
#
_cell.length_a   1.000
_cell.length_b   1.000
_cell.length_c   1.000
_cell.angle_alpha   90.00
_cell.angle_beta   90.00
_cell.angle_gamma   90.00
#
_symmetry.space_group_name_H-M   'P 1'
#
loop_
_entity.id
_entity.type
_entity.pdbx_description
1 polymer ?
#
loop_
_entity_poly.entity_id
_entity_poly.type
_entity_poly.pdbx_seq_one_letter_code
_entity_poly.pdbx_strand_id
1 'polypeptide(L)'
;LNGKWYLCDPTWSSGAVDMEKRIFIKNYNDAYFLAEPKLFIRNHYPLDTTWMLVTEKPSLYKFLNRTLIYSSFYDFNIEQVLPETFNVIIERGKPLFIQFSQPSDGHTINLIINGPKGVVTLTPQLKKEPNGLNMIEHSFSSKGLHTLHVLLNSSYVFTYSVLVK
;
A
#
# COMPACT_ATOMS: atom_id res chain seq x y z
N LEU A 1 -7.51 -7.22 -27.04
CA LEU A 1 -6.78 -6.39 -28.00
C LEU A 1 -5.66 -7.23 -28.62
N ASN A 2 -5.62 -7.38 -29.94
CA ASN A 2 -4.57 -8.13 -30.65
C ASN A 2 -4.31 -9.57 -30.11
N GLY A 3 -5.37 -10.30 -29.71
CA GLY A 3 -5.27 -11.64 -29.14
C GLY A 3 -4.71 -11.71 -27.72
N LYS A 4 -4.47 -10.57 -27.05
CA LYS A 4 -3.99 -10.48 -25.68
C LYS A 4 -5.12 -10.13 -24.73
N TRP A 5 -5.16 -10.79 -23.57
CA TRP A 5 -6.05 -10.48 -22.46
C TRP A 5 -5.50 -9.33 -21.59
N TYR A 6 -6.40 -8.52 -21.05
CA TYR A 6 -6.08 -7.41 -20.16
C TYR A 6 -7.03 -7.43 -18.97
N LEU A 7 -6.59 -6.93 -17.85
CA LEU A 7 -7.36 -6.80 -16.62
C LEU A 7 -7.91 -5.38 -16.50
N CYS A 8 -9.18 -5.26 -16.11
CA CYS A 8 -9.83 -3.98 -15.92
C CYS A 8 -10.79 -4.05 -14.73
N ASP A 9 -10.82 -2.99 -13.92
CA ASP A 9 -11.89 -2.70 -12.98
C ASP A 9 -12.47 -1.31 -13.29
N PRO A 10 -13.57 -1.22 -14.05
CA PRO A 10 -14.17 0.05 -14.41
C PRO A 10 -14.74 0.81 -13.20
N THR A 11 -15.09 0.11 -12.12
CA THR A 11 -15.60 0.74 -10.89
C THR A 11 -14.50 1.54 -10.21
N TRP A 12 -13.33 0.92 -9.99
CA TRP A 12 -12.20 1.57 -9.34
C TRP A 12 -11.47 2.56 -10.25
N SER A 13 -11.56 2.37 -11.58
CA SER A 13 -11.05 3.35 -12.55
C SER A 13 -11.87 4.62 -12.62
N SER A 14 -13.18 4.59 -12.31
CA SER A 14 -14.09 5.72 -12.58
C SER A 14 -14.09 6.77 -11.48
N GLY A 15 -13.72 6.42 -10.24
CA GLY A 15 -13.72 7.34 -9.11
C GLY A 15 -13.95 6.69 -7.77
N ALA A 16 -14.41 7.46 -6.80
CA ALA A 16 -14.66 7.01 -5.45
C ALA A 16 -15.98 7.58 -4.89
N VAL A 17 -16.50 6.93 -3.85
CA VAL A 17 -17.65 7.44 -3.09
C VAL A 17 -17.16 8.23 -1.89
N ASP A 18 -17.53 9.50 -1.80
CA ASP A 18 -17.41 10.28 -0.57
C ASP A 18 -18.50 9.79 0.40
N MET A 19 -18.07 9.04 1.42
CA MET A 19 -18.99 8.42 2.38
C MET A 19 -19.66 9.43 3.30
N GLU A 20 -19.07 10.60 3.54
CA GLU A 20 -19.65 11.66 4.35
C GLU A 20 -20.77 12.37 3.61
N LYS A 21 -20.50 12.76 2.36
CA LYS A 21 -21.46 13.45 1.49
C LYS A 21 -22.41 12.50 0.76
N ARG A 22 -22.11 11.20 0.76
CA ARG A 22 -22.85 10.16 0.02
C ARG A 22 -22.98 10.47 -1.47
N ILE A 23 -21.91 10.98 -2.07
CA ILE A 23 -21.86 11.31 -3.50
C ILE A 23 -20.71 10.56 -4.17
N PHE A 24 -20.87 10.25 -5.44
CA PHE A 24 -19.80 9.73 -6.26
C PHE A 24 -18.93 10.89 -6.79
N ILE A 25 -17.64 10.81 -6.52
CA ILE A 25 -16.66 11.76 -7.06
C ILE A 25 -15.99 11.09 -8.25
N LYS A 26 -16.27 11.60 -9.43
CA LYS A 26 -15.64 11.13 -10.66
C LYS A 26 -14.14 11.50 -10.64
N ASN A 27 -13.28 10.49 -10.68
CA ASN A 27 -11.83 10.65 -10.75
C ASN A 27 -11.24 9.46 -11.49
N TYR A 28 -10.98 9.64 -12.79
CA TYR A 28 -10.43 8.57 -13.61
C TYR A 28 -9.01 8.20 -13.18
N ASN A 29 -8.76 6.90 -13.04
CA ASN A 29 -7.47 6.35 -12.66
C ASN A 29 -7.08 5.19 -13.59
N ASP A 30 -5.98 5.34 -14.31
CA ASP A 30 -5.44 4.35 -15.25
C ASP A 30 -4.94 3.06 -14.56
N ALA A 31 -4.65 3.09 -13.25
CA ALA A 31 -4.12 1.94 -12.52
C ALA A 31 -5.00 0.68 -12.61
N TYR A 32 -6.30 0.87 -12.90
CA TYR A 32 -7.29 -0.22 -12.99
C TYR A 32 -7.86 -0.41 -14.40
N PHE A 33 -7.33 0.29 -15.40
CA PHE A 33 -7.74 0.15 -16.80
C PHE A 33 -6.61 -0.40 -17.66
N LEU A 34 -6.81 -1.55 -18.27
CA LEU A 34 -5.77 -2.31 -19.00
C LEU A 34 -4.52 -2.55 -18.15
N ALA A 35 -4.74 -2.74 -16.85
CA ALA A 35 -3.72 -2.77 -15.83
C ALA A 35 -2.70 -3.89 -16.04
N GLU A 36 -1.47 -3.65 -15.60
CA GLU A 36 -0.46 -4.69 -15.55
C GLU A 36 -0.87 -5.78 -14.56
N PRO A 37 -0.91 -7.07 -14.97
CA PRO A 37 -1.39 -8.15 -14.12
C PRO A 37 -0.73 -8.23 -12.75
N LYS A 38 0.59 -8.05 -12.66
CA LYS A 38 1.34 -8.07 -11.38
C LYS A 38 0.85 -7.03 -10.37
N LEU A 39 0.43 -5.87 -10.85
CA LEU A 39 -0.09 -4.79 -10.01
C LEU A 39 -1.56 -5.03 -9.68
N PHE A 40 -2.36 -5.39 -10.69
CA PHE A 40 -3.80 -5.62 -10.53
C PHE A 40 -4.12 -6.71 -9.50
N ILE A 41 -3.39 -7.84 -9.51
CA ILE A 41 -3.59 -8.93 -8.54
C ILE A 41 -3.19 -8.57 -7.10
N ARG A 42 -2.65 -7.38 -6.85
CA ARG A 42 -2.42 -6.91 -5.48
C ARG A 42 -3.72 -6.59 -4.75
N ASN A 43 -4.73 -6.11 -5.48
CA ASN A 43 -6.03 -5.71 -4.93
C ASN A 43 -7.19 -6.60 -5.40
N HIS A 44 -6.96 -7.45 -6.41
CA HIS A 44 -8.00 -8.27 -7.03
C HIS A 44 -7.56 -9.73 -7.05
N TYR A 45 -8.33 -10.61 -6.38
CA TYR A 45 -8.09 -12.04 -6.39
C TYR A 45 -9.25 -12.74 -7.11
N PRO A 46 -9.03 -13.35 -8.29
CA PRO A 46 -10.10 -14.01 -9.03
C PRO A 46 -10.46 -15.36 -8.40
N LEU A 47 -11.71 -15.78 -8.55
CA LEU A 47 -12.15 -17.13 -8.16
C LEU A 47 -11.40 -18.21 -8.95
N ASP A 48 -11.22 -18.01 -10.24
CA ASP A 48 -10.38 -18.85 -11.08
C ASP A 48 -9.02 -18.17 -11.29
N THR A 49 -7.99 -18.75 -10.71
CA THR A 49 -6.64 -18.20 -10.73
C THR A 49 -5.97 -18.19 -12.11
N THR A 50 -6.57 -18.83 -13.13
CA THR A 50 -6.09 -18.74 -14.52
C THR A 50 -6.17 -17.30 -15.04
N TRP A 51 -7.13 -16.53 -14.54
CA TRP A 51 -7.35 -15.13 -14.91
C TRP A 51 -6.41 -14.12 -14.23
N MET A 52 -5.47 -14.58 -13.41
CA MET A 52 -4.45 -13.68 -12.85
C MET A 52 -3.48 -13.14 -13.91
N LEU A 53 -3.34 -13.81 -15.03
CA LEU A 53 -2.45 -13.46 -16.16
C LEU A 53 -0.97 -13.26 -15.74
N VAL A 54 -0.53 -13.91 -14.68
CA VAL A 54 0.85 -13.91 -14.18
C VAL A 54 1.41 -15.33 -14.11
N THR A 55 2.73 -15.45 -14.26
CA THR A 55 3.42 -16.73 -14.15
C THR A 55 3.42 -17.25 -12.72
N GLU A 56 3.78 -16.39 -11.76
CA GLU A 56 3.79 -16.73 -10.34
C GLU A 56 2.49 -16.25 -9.66
N LYS A 57 1.61 -17.20 -9.39
CA LYS A 57 0.31 -16.93 -8.79
C LYS A 57 0.41 -16.93 -7.26
N PRO A 58 0.08 -15.83 -6.57
CA PRO A 58 0.04 -15.83 -5.11
C PRO A 58 -1.08 -16.74 -4.63
N SER A 59 -0.86 -17.44 -3.50
CA SER A 59 -1.95 -18.14 -2.82
C SER A 59 -2.95 -17.13 -2.24
N LEU A 60 -4.18 -17.58 -1.97
CA LEU A 60 -5.20 -16.75 -1.30
C LEU A 60 -4.69 -16.26 0.07
N TYR A 61 -3.98 -17.11 0.82
CA TYR A 61 -3.36 -16.72 2.08
C TYR A 61 -2.36 -15.56 1.89
N LYS A 62 -1.48 -15.64 0.90
CA LYS A 62 -0.51 -14.58 0.60
C LYS A 62 -1.22 -13.30 0.17
N PHE A 63 -2.28 -13.41 -0.63
CA PHE A 63 -3.09 -12.26 -1.04
C PHE A 63 -3.76 -11.57 0.15
N LEU A 64 -4.43 -12.33 1.04
CA LEU A 64 -5.16 -11.76 2.19
C LEU A 64 -4.24 -11.16 3.27
N ASN A 65 -2.98 -11.58 3.31
CA ASN A 65 -2.02 -11.10 4.31
C ASN A 65 -1.03 -10.05 3.78
N ARG A 66 -1.19 -9.59 2.54
CA ARG A 66 -0.34 -8.54 1.97
C ARG A 66 -0.53 -7.20 2.64
N THR A 67 0.52 -6.38 2.57
CA THR A 67 0.44 -4.94 2.87
C THR A 67 -0.70 -4.31 2.08
N LEU A 68 -1.58 -3.60 2.79
CA LEU A 68 -2.68 -2.87 2.16
C LEU A 68 -2.12 -1.69 1.37
N ILE A 69 -2.43 -1.61 0.08
CA ILE A 69 -2.02 -0.54 -0.81
C ILE A 69 -3.24 0.22 -1.36
N TYR A 70 -3.04 1.50 -1.67
CA TYR A 70 -4.05 2.38 -2.26
C TYR A 70 -3.73 2.68 -3.73
N SER A 71 -4.63 3.31 -4.47
CA SER A 71 -4.42 3.67 -5.89
C SER A 71 -3.17 4.54 -6.10
N SER A 72 -2.92 5.48 -5.20
CA SER A 72 -1.72 6.33 -5.21
C SER A 72 -0.39 5.57 -5.16
N PHE A 73 -0.38 4.31 -4.69
CA PHE A 73 0.78 3.43 -4.81
C PHE A 73 1.23 3.28 -6.26
N TYR A 74 0.28 3.18 -7.18
CA TYR A 74 0.53 3.08 -8.62
C TYR A 74 0.84 4.45 -9.22
N ASP A 75 0.15 5.50 -8.80
CA ASP A 75 0.35 6.87 -9.28
C ASP A 75 1.78 7.36 -8.99
N PHE A 76 2.35 6.94 -7.85
CA PHE A 76 3.75 7.20 -7.48
C PHE A 76 4.74 6.17 -8.02
N ASN A 77 4.30 5.24 -8.88
CA ASN A 77 5.12 4.17 -9.47
C ASN A 77 5.92 3.36 -8.43
N ILE A 78 5.31 3.06 -7.28
CA ILE A 78 5.93 2.20 -6.28
C ILE A 78 5.74 0.76 -6.69
N GLU A 79 6.83 0.00 -6.80
CA GLU A 79 6.80 -1.40 -7.24
C GLU A 79 6.93 -2.37 -6.07
N GLN A 80 7.67 -1.97 -5.04
CA GLN A 80 8.00 -2.81 -3.90
C GLN A 80 7.76 -2.08 -2.58
N VAL A 81 7.25 -2.81 -1.59
CA VAL A 81 7.11 -2.37 -0.19
C VAL A 81 7.41 -3.54 0.75
N LEU A 82 8.19 -3.27 1.81
CA LEU A 82 8.56 -4.22 2.85
C LEU A 82 8.24 -3.62 4.23
N PRO A 83 7.74 -4.39 5.19
CA PRO A 83 7.32 -5.79 5.08
C PRO A 83 6.22 -6.02 4.02
N GLU A 84 6.21 -7.20 3.38
CA GLU A 84 5.14 -7.55 2.43
C GLU A 84 3.81 -7.90 3.11
N THR A 85 3.82 -8.06 4.43
CA THR A 85 2.65 -8.47 5.22
C THR A 85 1.99 -7.29 5.90
N PHE A 86 0.65 -7.25 5.85
CA PHE A 86 -0.15 -6.22 6.52
C PHE A 86 0.01 -6.25 8.04
N ASN A 87 -0.03 -7.45 8.64
CA ASN A 87 0.09 -7.62 10.08
C ASN A 87 1.55 -7.79 10.47
N VAL A 88 2.07 -6.86 11.24
CA VAL A 88 3.44 -6.85 11.76
C VAL A 88 3.42 -6.96 13.27
N ILE A 89 4.29 -7.79 13.83
CA ILE A 89 4.45 -7.93 15.28
C ILE A 89 5.86 -7.49 15.64
N ILE A 90 5.98 -6.56 16.58
CA ILE A 90 7.24 -6.06 17.08
C ILE A 90 7.27 -6.03 18.62
N GLU A 91 8.45 -6.13 19.18
CA GLU A 91 8.68 -5.93 20.61
C GLU A 91 8.76 -4.42 20.92
N ARG A 92 8.24 -4.02 22.08
CA ARG A 92 8.34 -2.62 22.54
C ARG A 92 9.81 -2.16 22.56
N GLY A 93 10.05 -0.97 22.03
CA GLY A 93 11.40 -0.39 21.95
C GLY A 93 12.24 -0.89 20.77
N LYS A 94 11.74 -1.85 20.01
CA LYS A 94 12.36 -2.23 18.73
C LYS A 94 11.75 -1.41 17.60
N PRO A 95 12.55 -0.93 16.64
CA PRO A 95 12.05 -0.19 15.49
C PRO A 95 11.37 -1.12 14.48
N LEU A 96 10.35 -0.60 13.82
CA LEU A 96 9.84 -1.12 12.56
C LEU A 96 10.62 -0.47 11.43
N PHE A 97 11.16 -1.29 10.53
CA PHE A 97 11.78 -0.84 9.30
C PHE A 97 10.80 -1.03 8.14
N ILE A 98 10.51 0.05 7.43
CA ILE A 98 9.67 0.05 6.24
C ILE A 98 10.55 0.44 5.07
N GLN A 99 10.62 -0.41 4.05
CA GLN A 99 11.37 -0.13 2.83
C GLN A 99 10.43 -0.09 1.63
N PHE A 100 10.66 0.82 0.71
CA PHE A 100 9.86 0.92 -0.51
C PHE A 100 10.65 1.54 -1.65
N SER A 101 10.31 1.11 -2.88
CA SER A 101 10.84 1.73 -4.09
C SER A 101 10.11 3.03 -4.37
N GLN A 102 10.84 4.06 -4.77
CA GLN A 102 10.28 5.32 -5.22
C GLN A 102 11.14 5.84 -6.37
N PRO A 103 10.59 5.94 -7.59
CA PRO A 103 11.40 6.28 -8.77
C PRO A 103 11.85 7.73 -8.82
N SER A 104 11.16 8.66 -8.16
CA SER A 104 11.45 10.09 -8.20
C SER A 104 11.65 10.68 -6.80
N ASP A 105 12.63 11.59 -6.70
CA ASP A 105 12.85 12.40 -5.51
C ASP A 105 11.83 13.56 -5.43
N GLY A 106 11.75 14.22 -4.27
CA GLY A 106 10.95 15.45 -4.09
C GLY A 106 9.54 15.25 -3.53
N HIS A 107 9.15 14.03 -3.15
CA HIS A 107 7.88 13.81 -2.47
C HIS A 107 7.97 14.03 -0.96
N THR A 108 6.98 14.72 -0.40
CA THR A 108 6.82 14.80 1.06
C THR A 108 6.25 13.49 1.57
N ILE A 109 6.92 12.90 2.58
CA ILE A 109 6.46 11.66 3.21
C ILE A 109 5.99 11.95 4.62
N ASN A 110 4.79 11.47 4.95
CA ASN A 110 4.23 11.56 6.28
C ASN A 110 3.76 10.19 6.77
N LEU A 111 3.80 9.99 8.08
CA LEU A 111 3.18 8.87 8.76
C LEU A 111 1.98 9.37 9.57
N ILE A 112 0.85 8.66 9.47
CA ILE A 112 -0.27 8.79 10.39
C ILE A 112 -0.36 7.48 11.16
N ILE A 113 -0.27 7.57 12.49
CA ILE A 113 -0.27 6.40 13.37
C ILE A 113 -1.44 6.52 14.32
N ASN A 114 -2.40 5.62 14.20
CA ASN A 114 -3.51 5.46 15.12
C ASN A 114 -3.16 4.36 16.12
N GLY A 115 -3.18 4.66 17.40
CA GLY A 115 -2.82 3.70 18.43
C GLY A 115 -3.57 3.93 19.74
N PRO A 116 -3.27 3.15 20.79
CA PRO A 116 -3.96 3.25 22.08
C PRO A 116 -3.90 4.62 22.75
N LYS A 117 -2.92 5.45 22.37
CA LYS A 117 -2.75 6.82 22.90
C LYS A 117 -3.31 7.90 21.98
N GLY A 118 -4.07 7.53 20.95
CA GLY A 118 -4.63 8.45 19.95
C GLY A 118 -3.88 8.45 18.65
N VAL A 119 -4.05 9.54 17.89
CA VAL A 119 -3.50 9.71 16.54
C VAL A 119 -2.26 10.60 16.59
N VAL A 120 -1.20 10.18 15.92
CA VAL A 120 0.04 10.96 15.77
C VAL A 120 0.35 11.09 14.29
N THR A 121 0.67 12.31 13.86
CA THR A 121 1.19 12.58 12.51
C THR A 121 2.62 13.06 12.63
N LEU A 122 3.52 12.50 11.82
CA LEU A 122 4.93 12.88 11.82
C LEU A 122 5.54 12.74 10.42
N THR A 123 6.60 13.51 10.17
CA THR A 123 7.43 13.39 8.97
C THR A 123 8.67 12.56 9.32
N PRO A 124 8.82 11.34 8.79
CA PRO A 124 9.95 10.48 9.11
C PRO A 124 11.23 10.97 8.42
N GLN A 125 12.37 10.62 8.99
CA GLN A 125 13.63 10.70 8.25
C GLN A 125 13.72 9.52 7.28
N LEU A 126 14.02 9.83 6.02
CA LEU A 126 14.29 8.83 5.01
C LEU A 126 15.78 8.53 4.95
N LYS A 127 16.10 7.26 4.91
CA LYS A 127 17.44 6.75 4.58
C LYS A 127 17.36 6.05 3.22
N LYS A 128 18.35 6.28 2.36
CA LYS A 128 18.46 5.55 1.10
C LYS A 128 19.37 4.34 1.31
N GLU A 129 18.83 3.16 1.06
CA GLU A 129 19.56 1.91 1.21
C GLU A 129 20.44 1.62 -0.02
N PRO A 130 21.52 0.80 0.13
CA PRO A 130 22.39 0.43 -0.99
C PRO A 130 21.68 -0.29 -2.13
N ASN A 131 20.55 -0.95 -1.86
CA ASN A 131 19.69 -1.61 -2.86
C ASN A 131 18.76 -0.62 -3.60
N GLY A 132 18.89 0.69 -3.34
CA GLY A 132 18.09 1.74 -3.98
C GLY A 132 16.72 1.99 -3.34
N LEU A 133 16.31 1.21 -2.32
CA LEU A 133 15.06 1.43 -1.60
C LEU A 133 15.19 2.61 -0.62
N ASN A 134 14.09 3.32 -0.41
CA ASN A 134 13.97 4.23 0.70
C ASN A 134 13.57 3.46 1.95
N MET A 135 14.14 3.82 3.09
CA MET A 135 13.86 3.22 4.38
C MET A 135 13.35 4.24 5.38
N ILE A 136 12.25 3.89 6.04
CA ILE A 136 11.71 4.57 7.23
C ILE A 136 11.99 3.68 8.43
N GLU A 137 12.51 4.27 9.50
CA GLU A 137 12.66 3.65 10.80
C GLU A 137 11.70 4.31 11.79
N HIS A 138 10.83 3.52 12.44
CA HIS A 138 9.89 4.04 13.43
C HIS A 138 9.80 3.15 14.67
N SER A 139 9.87 3.77 15.86
CA SER A 139 9.71 3.10 17.15
C SER A 139 8.41 3.53 17.83
N PHE A 140 7.64 2.56 18.30
CA PHE A 140 6.36 2.82 18.97
C PHE A 140 6.55 3.03 20.48
N SER A 141 5.91 4.06 21.03
CA SER A 141 6.01 4.43 22.46
C SER A 141 5.06 3.64 23.37
N SER A 142 4.06 2.97 22.83
CA SER A 142 3.05 2.22 23.59
C SER A 142 2.84 0.82 23.04
N LYS A 143 2.54 -0.12 23.96
CA LYS A 143 2.06 -1.47 23.61
C LYS A 143 0.66 -1.41 23.03
N GLY A 144 0.28 -2.47 22.33
CA GLY A 144 -1.05 -2.64 21.75
C GLY A 144 -1.08 -2.57 20.24
N LEU A 145 -2.27 -2.52 19.69
CA LEU A 145 -2.49 -2.46 18.25
C LEU A 145 -2.39 -1.03 17.74
N HIS A 146 -1.62 -0.86 16.69
CA HIS A 146 -1.46 0.40 15.97
C HIS A 146 -1.79 0.20 14.49
N THR A 147 -2.38 1.21 13.86
CA THR A 147 -2.47 1.29 12.41
C THR A 147 -1.50 2.37 11.93
N LEU A 148 -0.55 2.01 11.09
CA LEU A 148 0.43 2.91 10.52
C LEU A 148 0.13 3.12 9.04
N HIS A 149 -0.16 4.36 8.67
CA HIS A 149 -0.37 4.78 7.29
C HIS A 149 0.86 5.54 6.80
N VAL A 150 1.30 5.22 5.59
CA VAL A 150 2.33 5.98 4.88
C VAL A 150 1.67 6.81 3.79
N LEU A 151 1.96 8.11 3.78
CA LEU A 151 1.44 9.08 2.82
C LEU A 151 2.58 9.68 2.02
N LEU A 152 2.36 9.85 0.72
CA LEU A 152 3.19 10.68 -0.16
C LEU A 152 2.34 11.85 -0.65
N ASN A 153 2.86 13.08 -0.52
CA ASN A 153 2.14 14.31 -0.90
C ASN A 153 0.70 14.33 -0.37
N SER A 154 0.50 13.89 0.89
CA SER A 154 -0.79 13.78 1.57
C SER A 154 -1.75 12.68 1.06
N SER A 155 -1.36 11.87 0.07
CA SER A 155 -2.13 10.74 -0.41
C SER A 155 -1.71 9.45 0.31
N TYR A 156 -2.67 8.67 0.80
CA TYR A 156 -2.42 7.36 1.40
C TYR A 156 -1.84 6.42 0.34
N VAL A 157 -0.70 5.79 0.64
CA VAL A 157 0.00 4.91 -0.30
C VAL A 157 -0.08 3.45 0.13
N PHE A 158 0.27 3.17 1.39
CA PHE A 158 0.12 1.85 1.98
C PHE A 158 -0.04 1.92 3.50
N THR A 159 -0.52 0.82 4.08
CA THR A 159 -0.87 0.74 5.50
C THR A 159 -0.44 -0.59 6.11
N TYR A 160 -0.04 -0.53 7.38
CA TYR A 160 0.26 -1.67 8.23
C TYR A 160 -0.62 -1.70 9.48
N SER A 161 -0.95 -2.90 9.92
CA SER A 161 -1.43 -3.19 11.26
C SER A 161 -0.26 -3.68 12.10
N VAL A 162 0.12 -2.95 13.15
CA VAL A 162 1.32 -3.23 13.96
C VAL A 162 0.92 -3.56 15.39
N LEU A 163 1.18 -4.79 15.81
CA LEU A 163 1.01 -5.21 17.20
C LEU A 163 2.33 -5.06 17.95
N VAL A 164 2.37 -4.13 18.90
CA VAL A 164 3.51 -3.90 19.80
C VAL A 164 3.31 -4.68 21.10
N LYS A 165 4.17 -5.65 21.40
CA LYS A 165 4.15 -6.50 22.59
C LYS A 165 4.95 -5.93 23.76
#